data_75c4e6a938a368817c9af2a461c294e8
#
_entry.id   75c4e6a938a368817c9af2a461c294e8
#
_cell.length_a   1.000
_cell.length_b   1.000
_cell.length_c   1.000
_cell.angle_alpha   90.00
_cell.angle_beta   90.00
_cell.angle_gamma   90.00
#
_symmetry.space_group_name_H-M   'P 1'
#
loop_
_entity.id
_entity.type
_entity.pdbx_description
1 polymer ?
#
loop_
_entity_poly.entity_id
_entity_poly.type
_entity_poly.pdbx_seq_one_letter_code
_entity_poly.pdbx_strand_id
1 'polypeptide(L)'
;MIKKKSNSFLSCDRKTSVNVVMWCPDETEYDKPVAVLQICHGMIEYIDRYDGFARYMAERGFVVVGNDHLGHGKSVCTDDDLGFFKDKNPGEALAKDAHHLTVLIKKMYPGIPYYLAGHSMGSFVTRRYICDYGYELDGVIVMGTGHQPAPMVFAGKVLADVVR
;
A
#
# COMPACT_ATOMS: atom_id res chain seq x y z
N MET A 1 7.88 -21.98 9.73
CA MET A 1 8.44 -21.42 8.46
C MET A 1 7.50 -20.37 7.90
N ILE A 2 7.98 -19.15 7.59
CA ILE A 2 7.17 -18.05 7.06
C ILE A 2 6.49 -18.44 5.76
N LYS A 3 5.19 -18.16 5.66
CA LYS A 3 4.41 -18.39 4.45
C LYS A 3 4.24 -17.08 3.67
N LYS A 4 4.77 -17.03 2.45
CA LYS A 4 4.52 -15.93 1.51
C LYS A 4 3.37 -16.33 0.60
N LYS A 5 2.36 -15.46 0.49
CA LYS A 5 1.16 -15.67 -0.34
C LYS A 5 1.00 -14.49 -1.27
N SER A 6 0.60 -14.74 -2.51
CA SER A 6 0.21 -13.71 -3.47
C SER A 6 -1.26 -13.87 -3.82
N ASN A 7 -1.95 -12.74 -3.98
CA ASN A 7 -3.36 -12.67 -4.32
C ASN A 7 -3.62 -11.41 -5.13
N SER A 8 -4.85 -11.16 -5.51
CA SER A 8 -5.25 -9.90 -6.14
C SER A 8 -6.69 -9.56 -5.83
N PHE A 9 -7.03 -8.28 -5.99
CA PHE A 9 -8.40 -7.80 -5.98
C PHE A 9 -8.61 -6.77 -7.10
N LEU A 10 -9.87 -6.53 -7.46
CA LEU A 10 -10.20 -5.52 -8.46
C LEU A 10 -10.12 -4.13 -7.82
N SER A 11 -9.31 -3.24 -8.42
CA SER A 11 -9.16 -1.83 -7.97
C SER A 11 -10.50 -1.09 -7.98
N CYS A 12 -10.55 0.02 -7.25
CA CYS A 12 -11.66 0.96 -7.30
C CYS A 12 -11.87 1.58 -8.69
N ASP A 13 -10.89 1.51 -9.60
CA ASP A 13 -11.01 1.88 -11.01
C ASP A 13 -11.88 0.90 -11.83
N ARG A 14 -12.21 -0.26 -11.26
CA ARG A 14 -13.01 -1.36 -11.84
C ARG A 14 -12.41 -1.97 -13.10
N LYS A 15 -11.12 -1.85 -13.31
CA LYS A 15 -10.39 -2.34 -14.49
C LYS A 15 -9.12 -3.09 -14.12
N THR A 16 -8.33 -2.53 -13.23
CA THR A 16 -7.01 -3.03 -12.90
C THR A 16 -7.10 -4.08 -11.79
N SER A 17 -6.45 -5.23 -12.00
CA SER A 17 -6.22 -6.21 -10.95
C SER A 17 -5.04 -5.75 -10.10
N VAL A 18 -5.30 -5.44 -8.84
CA VAL A 18 -4.29 -5.00 -7.88
C VAL A 18 -3.60 -6.21 -7.28
N ASN A 19 -2.29 -6.33 -7.51
CA ASN A 19 -1.48 -7.41 -6.93
C ASN A 19 -1.26 -7.17 -5.43
N VAL A 20 -1.41 -8.23 -4.64
CA VAL A 20 -1.20 -8.23 -3.19
C VAL A 20 -0.19 -9.29 -2.82
N VAL A 21 0.73 -8.96 -1.93
CA VAL A 21 1.64 -9.93 -1.32
C VAL A 21 1.49 -9.88 0.20
N MET A 22 1.45 -11.05 0.82
CA MET A 22 1.32 -11.20 2.26
C MET A 22 2.36 -12.20 2.77
N TRP A 23 3.02 -11.83 3.86
CA TRP A 23 3.95 -12.66 4.62
C TRP A 23 3.32 -12.96 5.98
N CYS A 24 3.14 -14.24 6.25
CA CYS A 24 2.50 -14.70 7.48
C CYS A 24 3.55 -15.35 8.39
N PRO A 25 3.45 -15.14 9.72
CA PRO A 25 4.28 -15.85 10.69
C PRO A 25 4.05 -17.36 10.62
N ASP A 26 4.95 -18.10 11.25
CA ASP A 26 4.80 -19.54 11.42
C ASP A 26 3.66 -19.82 12.41
N GLU A 27 2.62 -20.50 11.95
CA GLU A 27 1.46 -20.87 12.77
C GLU A 27 1.81 -21.87 13.89
N THR A 28 3.01 -22.49 13.83
CA THR A 28 3.49 -23.37 14.90
C THR A 28 4.14 -22.60 16.05
N GLU A 29 4.60 -21.37 15.81
CA GLU A 29 5.24 -20.50 16.81
C GLU A 29 4.26 -19.46 17.37
N TYR A 30 3.26 -19.07 16.57
CA TYR A 30 2.29 -18.04 16.91
C TYR A 30 0.86 -18.57 16.71
N ASP A 31 0.14 -18.75 17.78
CA ASP A 31 -1.31 -19.10 17.75
C ASP A 31 -2.14 -18.01 17.07
N LYS A 32 -1.76 -16.75 17.30
CA LYS A 32 -2.33 -15.57 16.63
C LYS A 32 -1.22 -14.59 16.27
N PRO A 33 -1.35 -13.84 15.16
CA PRO A 33 -0.43 -12.76 14.86
C PRO A 33 -0.40 -11.71 15.98
N VAL A 34 0.78 -11.16 16.24
CA VAL A 34 0.99 -10.07 17.19
C VAL A 34 0.31 -8.79 16.69
N ALA A 35 0.45 -8.51 15.40
CA ALA A 35 -0.16 -7.39 14.72
C ALA A 35 -0.15 -7.60 13.20
N VAL A 36 -0.90 -6.76 12.48
CA VAL A 36 -0.81 -6.60 11.04
C VAL A 36 -0.04 -5.32 10.73
N LEU A 37 0.92 -5.40 9.81
CA LEU A 37 1.62 -4.26 9.23
C LEU A 37 1.33 -4.20 7.73
N GLN A 38 0.53 -3.23 7.31
CA GLN A 38 0.29 -2.95 5.90
C GLN A 38 1.30 -1.93 5.38
N ILE A 39 1.86 -2.17 4.19
CA ILE A 39 2.88 -1.32 3.56
C ILE A 39 2.32 -0.67 2.30
N CYS A 40 2.44 0.66 2.22
CA CYS A 40 2.29 1.46 1.02
C CYS A 40 3.68 1.83 0.48
N HIS A 41 4.07 1.27 -0.65
CA HIS A 41 5.39 1.46 -1.24
C HIS A 41 5.56 2.83 -1.93
N GLY A 42 6.79 3.20 -2.26
CA GLY A 42 7.14 4.45 -2.94
C GLY A 42 6.92 4.42 -4.46
N MET A 43 7.26 5.54 -5.12
CA MET A 43 7.25 5.64 -6.57
C MET A 43 8.37 4.78 -7.18
N ILE A 44 8.11 4.17 -8.34
CA ILE A 44 9.06 3.29 -9.05
C ILE A 44 9.52 2.11 -8.17
N GLU A 45 8.64 1.69 -7.29
CA GLU A 45 8.81 0.51 -6.43
C GLU A 45 7.66 -0.48 -6.66
N TYR A 46 7.74 -1.58 -5.96
CA TYR A 46 6.71 -2.61 -5.89
C TYR A 46 6.80 -3.33 -4.55
N ILE A 47 5.75 -3.99 -4.15
CA ILE A 47 5.65 -4.55 -2.79
C ILE A 47 6.70 -5.62 -2.49
N ASP A 48 7.13 -6.40 -3.47
CA ASP A 48 8.15 -7.44 -3.29
C ASP A 48 9.55 -6.88 -2.92
N ARG A 49 9.83 -5.58 -3.12
CA ARG A 49 11.06 -4.96 -2.61
C ARG A 49 11.19 -5.01 -1.10
N TYR A 50 10.08 -5.14 -0.41
CA TYR A 50 10.02 -5.22 1.04
C TYR A 50 10.16 -6.65 1.58
N ASP A 51 10.44 -7.67 0.73
CA ASP A 51 10.49 -9.09 1.11
C ASP A 51 11.39 -9.35 2.31
N GLY A 52 12.60 -8.81 2.32
CA GLY A 52 13.54 -8.98 3.45
C GLY A 52 13.01 -8.41 4.77
N PHE A 53 12.48 -7.17 4.72
CA PHE A 53 11.87 -6.54 5.88
C PHE A 53 10.59 -7.25 6.33
N ALA A 54 9.76 -7.63 5.38
CA ALA A 54 8.51 -8.32 5.66
C ALA A 54 8.73 -9.69 6.32
N ARG A 55 9.73 -10.44 5.86
CA ARG A 55 10.14 -11.71 6.49
C ARG A 55 10.67 -11.49 7.90
N TYR A 56 11.53 -10.48 8.09
CA TYR A 56 12.04 -10.12 9.41
C TYR A 56 10.93 -9.82 10.42
N MET A 57 9.88 -9.11 9.99
CA MET A 57 8.71 -8.82 10.82
C MET A 57 7.84 -10.07 11.03
N ALA A 58 7.66 -10.89 10.00
CA ALA A 58 6.88 -12.13 10.10
C ALA A 58 7.52 -13.15 11.06
N GLU A 59 8.86 -13.22 11.13
CA GLU A 59 9.58 -14.00 12.14
C GLU A 59 9.30 -13.53 13.57
N ARG A 60 8.77 -12.32 13.74
CA ARG A 60 8.38 -11.72 15.02
C ARG A 60 6.89 -11.71 15.26
N GLY A 61 6.15 -12.55 14.52
CA GLY A 61 4.73 -12.76 14.72
C GLY A 61 3.83 -11.75 13.98
N PHE A 62 4.37 -10.86 13.16
CA PHE A 62 3.55 -9.94 12.38
C PHE A 62 3.03 -10.60 11.09
N VAL A 63 1.79 -10.32 10.75
CA VAL A 63 1.36 -10.43 9.35
C VAL A 63 1.78 -9.15 8.65
N VAL A 64 2.61 -9.28 7.62
CA VAL A 64 2.96 -8.14 6.76
C VAL A 64 2.23 -8.28 5.44
N VAL A 65 1.62 -7.21 4.97
CA VAL A 65 0.85 -7.22 3.73
C VAL A 65 1.05 -5.90 2.98
N GLY A 66 0.93 -5.93 1.68
CA GLY A 66 0.87 -4.72 0.87
C GLY A 66 0.45 -5.06 -0.54
N ASN A 67 0.12 -4.03 -1.28
CA ASN A 67 -0.25 -4.15 -2.69
C ASN A 67 0.71 -3.33 -3.55
N ASP A 68 0.87 -3.76 -4.79
CA ASP A 68 1.42 -2.87 -5.81
C ASP A 68 0.39 -1.77 -6.10
N HIS A 69 0.80 -0.51 -6.04
CA HIS A 69 -0.07 0.61 -6.40
C HIS A 69 -0.43 0.56 -7.88
N LEU A 70 -1.56 1.16 -8.27
CA LEU A 70 -1.93 1.33 -9.67
C LEU A 70 -0.76 1.91 -10.47
N GLY A 71 -0.49 1.37 -11.65
CA GLY A 71 0.63 1.75 -12.49
C GLY A 71 2.01 1.27 -11.99
N HIS A 72 2.06 0.37 -11.00
CA HIS A 72 3.30 -0.14 -10.43
C HIS A 72 3.29 -1.67 -10.33
N GLY A 73 4.49 -2.24 -10.40
CA GLY A 73 4.70 -3.68 -10.22
C GLY A 73 3.80 -4.52 -11.13
N LYS A 74 2.98 -5.38 -10.53
CA LYS A 74 2.03 -6.25 -11.24
C LYS A 74 0.60 -5.66 -11.31
N SER A 75 0.39 -4.43 -10.81
CA SER A 75 -0.90 -3.72 -10.85
C SER A 75 -1.00 -2.81 -12.08
N VAL A 76 -0.77 -3.41 -13.25
CA VAL A 76 -0.87 -2.80 -14.58
C VAL A 76 -1.67 -3.71 -15.49
N CYS A 77 -2.32 -3.15 -16.51
CA CYS A 77 -3.00 -3.94 -17.54
C CYS A 77 -2.02 -4.33 -18.67
N THR A 78 -1.07 -3.45 -18.96
CA THR A 78 0.00 -3.63 -19.95
C THR A 78 1.26 -2.95 -19.44
N ASP A 79 2.42 -3.28 -20.00
CA ASP A 79 3.70 -2.66 -19.63
C ASP A 79 3.73 -1.16 -19.92
N ASP A 80 2.96 -0.69 -20.91
CA ASP A 80 2.82 0.73 -21.24
C ASP A 80 2.07 1.52 -20.13
N ASP A 81 1.43 0.84 -19.21
CA ASP A 81 0.72 1.46 -18.08
C ASP A 81 1.66 1.76 -16.90
N LEU A 82 2.90 1.28 -16.94
CA LEU A 82 3.87 1.51 -15.87
C LEU A 82 4.14 3.01 -15.66
N GLY A 83 4.00 3.45 -14.41
CA GLY A 83 4.17 4.84 -14.01
C GLY A 83 2.95 5.74 -14.27
N PHE A 84 1.89 5.23 -14.90
CA PHE A 84 0.69 5.99 -15.19
C PHE A 84 -0.45 5.70 -14.22
N PHE A 85 -1.05 6.77 -13.73
CA PHE A 85 -2.29 6.73 -12.98
C PHE A 85 -3.44 7.12 -13.92
N LYS A 86 -4.24 6.15 -14.33
CA LYS A 86 -5.37 6.39 -15.27
C LYS A 86 -6.58 7.07 -14.62
N ASP A 87 -6.61 7.19 -13.31
CA ASP A 87 -7.70 7.83 -12.57
C ASP A 87 -7.55 9.37 -12.57
N LYS A 88 -8.69 10.08 -12.55
CA LYS A 88 -8.72 11.54 -12.44
C LYS A 88 -8.20 12.05 -11.09
N ASN A 89 -8.36 11.23 -10.04
CA ASN A 89 -7.90 11.51 -8.69
C ASN A 89 -7.02 10.37 -8.17
N PRO A 90 -5.80 10.21 -8.69
CA PRO A 90 -4.97 9.03 -8.40
C PRO A 90 -4.68 8.86 -6.90
N GLY A 91 -4.45 9.95 -6.17
CA GLY A 91 -4.22 9.89 -4.73
C GLY A 91 -5.40 9.32 -3.94
N GLU A 92 -6.62 9.60 -4.36
CA GLU A 92 -7.84 9.04 -3.77
C GLU A 92 -8.00 7.57 -4.15
N ALA A 93 -7.74 7.21 -5.41
CA ALA A 93 -7.82 5.84 -5.87
C ALA A 93 -6.84 4.93 -5.12
N LEU A 94 -5.58 5.36 -4.97
CA LEU A 94 -4.57 4.62 -4.22
C LEU A 94 -4.95 4.42 -2.75
N ALA A 95 -5.51 5.46 -2.10
CA ALA A 95 -5.97 5.36 -0.72
C ALA A 95 -7.17 4.42 -0.57
N LYS A 96 -8.12 4.42 -1.52
CA LYS A 96 -9.25 3.49 -1.55
C LYS A 96 -8.83 2.05 -1.74
N ASP A 97 -7.87 1.79 -2.62
CA ASP A 97 -7.33 0.44 -2.82
C ASP A 97 -6.58 -0.05 -1.59
N ALA A 98 -5.78 0.81 -0.95
CA ALA A 98 -5.15 0.50 0.33
C ALA A 98 -6.19 0.19 1.43
N HIS A 99 -7.28 0.95 1.50
CA HIS A 99 -8.38 0.71 2.44
C HIS A 99 -9.12 -0.60 2.11
N HIS A 100 -9.37 -0.88 0.83
CA HIS A 100 -9.97 -2.16 0.44
C HIS A 100 -9.13 -3.33 0.94
N LEU A 101 -7.81 -3.27 0.79
CA LEU A 101 -6.90 -4.28 1.36
C LEU A 101 -7.04 -4.37 2.88
N THR A 102 -7.06 -3.23 3.59
CA THR A 102 -7.27 -3.20 5.04
C THR A 102 -8.54 -3.94 5.45
N VAL A 103 -9.65 -3.68 4.77
CA VAL A 103 -10.94 -4.34 5.05
C VAL A 103 -10.86 -5.86 4.85
N LEU A 104 -10.20 -6.30 3.79
CA LEU A 104 -10.02 -7.73 3.51
C LEU A 104 -9.17 -8.40 4.59
N ILE A 105 -8.07 -7.78 4.99
CA ILE A 105 -7.15 -8.34 5.98
C ILE A 105 -7.76 -8.33 7.40
N LYS A 106 -8.48 -7.28 7.78
CA LYS A 106 -9.20 -7.24 9.07
C LYS A 106 -10.26 -8.33 9.19
N LYS A 107 -10.90 -8.73 8.08
CA LYS A 107 -11.81 -9.87 8.06
C LYS A 107 -11.09 -11.20 8.28
N MET A 108 -9.85 -11.33 7.80
CA MET A 108 -9.03 -12.53 8.00
C MET A 108 -8.45 -12.61 9.41
N TYR A 109 -8.14 -11.46 10.01
CA TYR A 109 -7.49 -11.33 11.32
C TYR A 109 -8.30 -10.39 12.23
N PRO A 110 -9.50 -10.78 12.68
CA PRO A 110 -10.36 -9.94 13.49
C PRO A 110 -9.75 -9.70 14.88
N GLY A 111 -9.80 -8.43 15.34
CA GLY A 111 -9.32 -8.04 16.68
C GLY A 111 -7.81 -7.98 16.83
N ILE A 112 -7.05 -8.14 15.75
CA ILE A 112 -5.59 -8.00 15.74
C ILE A 112 -5.23 -6.53 15.48
N PRO A 113 -4.28 -5.93 16.27
CA PRO A 113 -3.82 -4.57 16.05
C PRO A 113 -3.34 -4.35 14.61
N TYR A 114 -3.69 -3.20 14.01
CA TYR A 114 -3.45 -2.92 12.61
C TYR A 114 -2.67 -1.62 12.40
N TYR A 115 -1.51 -1.74 11.80
CA TYR A 115 -0.61 -0.62 11.51
C TYR A 115 -0.45 -0.40 10.01
N LEU A 116 -0.38 0.87 9.60
CA LEU A 116 -0.14 1.27 8.22
C LEU A 116 1.20 2.00 8.12
N ALA A 117 2.08 1.53 7.24
CA ALA A 117 3.38 2.17 6.97
C ALA A 117 3.44 2.64 5.51
N GLY A 118 3.81 3.90 5.30
CA GLY A 118 4.00 4.46 3.97
C GLY A 118 5.38 5.07 3.80
N HIS A 119 6.05 4.72 2.69
CA HIS A 119 7.36 5.23 2.33
C HIS A 119 7.29 6.11 1.08
N SER A 120 7.95 7.27 1.08
CA SER A 120 8.03 8.18 -0.07
C SER A 120 6.64 8.50 -0.65
N MET A 121 6.32 8.15 -1.89
CA MET A 121 4.96 8.27 -2.47
C MET A 121 3.92 7.59 -1.58
N GLY A 122 4.20 6.39 -1.06
CA GLY A 122 3.31 5.68 -0.15
C GLY A 122 3.02 6.46 1.13
N SER A 123 3.92 7.37 1.57
CA SER A 123 3.67 8.25 2.70
C SER A 123 2.55 9.26 2.41
N PHE A 124 2.43 9.74 1.17
CA PHE A 124 1.33 10.61 0.75
C PHE A 124 0.02 9.83 0.65
N VAL A 125 0.07 8.58 0.14
CA VAL A 125 -1.09 7.67 0.14
C VAL A 125 -1.56 7.44 1.57
N THR A 126 -0.65 7.13 2.50
CA THR A 126 -0.95 6.95 3.93
C THR A 126 -1.57 8.20 4.56
N ARG A 127 -1.03 9.39 4.27
CA ARG A 127 -1.60 10.65 4.76
C ARG A 127 -3.00 10.90 4.21
N ARG A 128 -3.26 10.56 2.93
CA ARG A 128 -4.61 10.63 2.35
C ARG A 128 -5.54 9.60 2.99
N TYR A 129 -5.04 8.38 3.21
CA TYR A 129 -5.78 7.30 3.87
C TYR A 129 -6.28 7.71 5.26
N ILE A 130 -5.40 8.26 6.11
CA ILE A 130 -5.77 8.59 7.51
C ILE A 130 -6.81 9.71 7.62
N CYS A 131 -6.97 10.55 6.59
CA CYS A 131 -8.00 11.56 6.57
C CYS A 131 -9.42 10.95 6.56
N ASP A 132 -9.58 9.80 5.89
CA ASP A 132 -10.90 9.16 5.72
C ASP A 132 -11.07 7.92 6.62
N TYR A 133 -9.98 7.18 6.86
CA TYR A 133 -10.02 5.84 7.46
C TYR A 133 -9.08 5.68 8.67
N GLY A 134 -8.47 6.76 9.14
CA GLY A 134 -7.48 6.70 10.24
C GLY A 134 -8.00 6.10 11.54
N TYR A 135 -9.30 6.20 11.79
CA TYR A 135 -9.95 5.62 12.97
C TYR A 135 -9.94 4.07 13.01
N GLU A 136 -9.61 3.44 11.89
CA GLU A 136 -9.51 1.98 11.79
C GLU A 136 -8.13 1.43 12.18
N LEU A 137 -7.14 2.31 12.38
CA LEU A 137 -5.74 1.95 12.60
C LEU A 137 -5.33 2.14 14.06
N ASP A 138 -4.53 1.21 14.56
CA ASP A 138 -3.89 1.33 15.88
C ASP A 138 -2.63 2.19 15.83
N GLY A 139 -2.05 2.40 14.64
CA GLY A 139 -0.94 3.31 14.46
C GLY A 139 -0.50 3.45 13.00
N VAL A 140 0.28 4.51 12.75
CA VAL A 140 0.74 4.88 11.40
C VAL A 140 2.21 5.23 11.42
N ILE A 141 2.95 4.76 10.44
CA ILE A 141 4.36 5.06 10.21
C ILE A 141 4.48 5.80 8.87
N VAL A 142 4.94 7.05 8.93
CA VAL A 142 5.08 7.92 7.75
C VAL A 142 6.56 8.20 7.54
N MET A 143 7.14 7.64 6.48
CA MET A 143 8.57 7.72 6.18
C MET A 143 8.83 8.44 4.86
N GLY A 144 9.85 9.32 4.84
CA GLY A 144 10.24 10.04 3.62
C GLY A 144 9.13 10.94 3.06
N THR A 145 8.26 11.44 3.93
CA THR A 145 7.19 12.38 3.56
C THR A 145 7.74 13.78 3.39
N GLY A 146 6.97 14.63 2.71
CA GLY A 146 7.32 16.02 2.51
C GLY A 146 6.08 16.91 2.44
N HIS A 147 6.35 18.21 2.37
CA HIS A 147 5.35 19.23 2.06
C HIS A 147 5.91 20.14 0.98
N GLN A 148 5.16 20.35 -0.09
CA GLN A 148 5.52 21.30 -1.13
C GLN A 148 4.57 22.49 -1.08
N PRO A 149 5.08 23.71 -1.15
CA PRO A 149 4.25 24.91 -1.21
C PRO A 149 3.28 24.87 -2.41
N ALA A 150 2.04 25.34 -2.20
CA ALA A 150 1.01 25.30 -3.22
C ALA A 150 1.43 25.90 -4.59
N PRO A 151 2.20 27.01 -4.67
CA PRO A 151 2.69 27.52 -5.95
C PRO A 151 3.59 26.54 -6.71
N MET A 152 4.46 25.80 -6.00
CA MET A 152 5.32 24.77 -6.63
C MET A 152 4.52 23.59 -7.16
N VAL A 153 3.50 23.16 -6.39
CA VAL A 153 2.59 22.10 -6.82
C VAL A 153 1.83 22.52 -8.08
N PHE A 154 1.34 23.78 -8.11
CA PHE A 154 0.64 24.33 -9.27
C PHE A 154 1.56 24.39 -10.51
N ALA A 155 2.77 24.94 -10.36
CA ALA A 155 3.74 25.01 -11.46
C ALA A 155 4.12 23.61 -11.99
N GLY A 156 4.32 22.64 -11.10
CA GLY A 156 4.58 21.24 -11.47
C GLY A 156 3.43 20.60 -12.25
N LYS A 157 2.19 20.87 -11.87
CA LYS A 157 1.00 20.38 -12.61
C LYS A 157 0.93 20.98 -14.01
N VAL A 158 1.09 22.30 -14.14
CA VAL A 158 1.10 22.97 -15.45
C VAL A 158 2.20 22.40 -16.34
N LEU A 159 3.41 22.21 -15.79
CA LEU A 159 4.52 21.64 -16.56
C LEU A 159 4.19 20.19 -17.02
N ALA A 160 3.64 19.37 -16.14
CA ALA A 160 3.25 18.00 -16.48
C ALA A 160 2.18 17.95 -17.58
N ASP A 161 1.22 18.89 -17.57
CA ASP A 161 0.18 18.98 -18.60
C ASP A 161 0.73 19.44 -19.97
N VAL A 162 1.81 20.25 -19.98
CA VAL A 162 2.48 20.72 -21.23
C VAL A 162 3.37 19.64 -21.85
N VAL A 163 3.98 18.78 -21.03
CA VAL A 163 4.93 17.74 -21.48
C VAL A 163 4.23 16.45 -21.88
N ARG A 164 2.96 16.30 -21.53
CA ARG A 164 2.14 15.11 -21.80
C ARG A 164 1.60 15.10 -23.24
#